data_5f423b35776515689c93cad166a6767a
#
_entry.id   5f423b35776515689c93cad166a6767a
#
_cell.length_a   1.000
_cell.length_b   1.000
_cell.length_c   1.000
_cell.angle_alpha   90.00
_cell.angle_beta   90.00
_cell.angle_gamma   90.00
#
_symmetry.space_group_name_H-M   'P 1'
#
loop_
_entity.id
_entity.type
_entity.pdbx_description
1 polymer ?
#
loop_
_entity_poly.entity_id
_entity_poly.type
_entity_poly.pdbx_seq_one_letter_code
_entity_poly.pdbx_strand_id
1 'polypeptide(L)'
;MLVRFRQDVIDLEPRVVVILAGTNDIAGNTGPITLDQIEANYASMAELARAHKIRVVFSTVTPVNGYTEKAQTYFPLRSPQEILELNRWMKNYTSANGDIYLDYFDAMVDDDGFLKRTLSEDGLHPNDAGYKVMAPLANKAIEQALGASGKAVAQ
;
A
#
# COMPACT_ATOMS: atom_id res chain seq x y z
N MET A 1 -10.50 6.25 -3.91
CA MET A 1 -9.64 5.61 -4.94
C MET A 1 -10.47 4.73 -5.89
N LEU A 2 -11.23 3.74 -5.43
CA LEU A 2 -12.01 2.81 -6.27
C LEU A 2 -12.91 3.51 -7.30
N VAL A 3 -13.69 4.54 -6.92
CA VAL A 3 -14.60 5.27 -7.80
C VAL A 3 -13.90 5.88 -9.04
N ARG A 4 -12.63 6.26 -8.90
CA ARG A 4 -11.82 6.85 -9.98
C ARG A 4 -10.90 5.84 -10.67
N PHE A 5 -10.90 4.58 -10.24
CA PHE A 5 -9.91 3.60 -10.68
C PHE A 5 -9.95 3.35 -12.20
N ARG A 6 -11.13 3.43 -12.79
CA ARG A 6 -11.25 3.30 -14.24
C ARG A 6 -10.48 4.38 -14.97
N GLN A 7 -10.79 5.66 -14.72
CA GLN A 7 -10.16 6.79 -15.42
C GLN A 7 -8.69 6.98 -15.02
N ASP A 8 -8.31 6.66 -13.77
CA ASP A 8 -6.97 6.93 -13.26
C ASP A 8 -5.99 5.77 -13.55
N VAL A 9 -6.51 4.57 -13.86
CA VAL A 9 -5.69 3.37 -14.08
C VAL A 9 -6.09 2.62 -15.34
N ILE A 10 -7.34 2.17 -15.42
CA ILE A 10 -7.77 1.26 -16.51
C ILE A 10 -7.64 1.92 -17.89
N ASP A 11 -8.14 3.16 -18.03
CA ASP A 11 -8.15 3.89 -19.30
C ASP A 11 -6.73 4.33 -19.75
N LEU A 12 -5.73 4.24 -18.85
CA LEU A 12 -4.31 4.49 -19.15
C LEU A 12 -3.56 3.24 -19.62
N GLU A 13 -4.18 2.07 -19.54
CA GLU A 13 -3.67 0.77 -19.98
C GLU A 13 -2.25 0.45 -19.46
N PRO A 14 -1.90 0.68 -18.17
CA PRO A 14 -0.58 0.37 -17.67
C PRO A 14 -0.36 -1.15 -17.62
N ARG A 15 0.89 -1.59 -17.68
CA ARG A 15 1.22 -3.01 -17.47
C ARG A 15 1.17 -3.43 -16.02
N VAL A 16 1.45 -2.50 -15.11
CA VAL A 16 1.51 -2.70 -13.65
C VAL A 16 0.87 -1.51 -12.96
N VAL A 17 0.12 -1.76 -11.91
CA VAL A 17 -0.34 -0.74 -10.95
C VAL A 17 0.22 -1.04 -9.57
N VAL A 18 0.81 -0.03 -8.93
CA VAL A 18 1.19 -0.08 -7.51
C VAL A 18 0.15 0.69 -6.72
N ILE A 19 -0.49 0.02 -5.76
CA ILE A 19 -1.53 0.61 -4.92
C ILE A 19 -0.99 0.82 -3.50
N LEU A 20 -0.81 2.08 -3.12
CA LEU A 20 -0.50 2.53 -1.77
C LEU A 20 -1.67 3.37 -1.26
N ALA A 21 -2.44 2.84 -0.32
CA ALA A 21 -3.64 3.46 0.22
C ALA A 21 -3.94 2.96 1.65
N GLY A 22 -5.10 3.33 2.22
CA GLY A 22 -5.59 2.80 3.50
C GLY A 22 -5.34 3.72 4.68
N THR A 23 -4.21 4.43 4.75
CA THR A 23 -3.90 5.30 5.89
C THR A 23 -4.95 6.42 6.11
N ASN A 24 -5.50 6.95 5.04
CA ASN A 24 -6.55 7.98 5.12
C ASN A 24 -7.93 7.39 5.39
N ASP A 25 -8.16 6.16 4.97
CA ASP A 25 -9.38 5.42 5.24
C ASP A 25 -9.43 5.05 6.73
N ILE A 26 -8.36 4.47 7.28
CA ILE A 26 -8.21 4.18 8.72
C ILE A 26 -8.43 5.47 9.56
N ALA A 27 -7.90 6.61 9.10
CA ALA A 27 -8.10 7.89 9.78
C ALA A 27 -9.52 8.47 9.65
N GLY A 28 -10.41 7.87 8.88
CA GLY A 28 -11.77 8.36 8.66
C GLY A 28 -11.84 9.66 7.85
N ASN A 29 -10.81 10.01 7.06
CA ASN A 29 -10.74 11.29 6.33
C ASN A 29 -11.87 11.48 5.31
N THR A 30 -12.50 10.40 4.86
CA THR A 30 -13.64 10.43 3.93
C THR A 30 -14.95 9.97 4.57
N GLY A 31 -14.98 9.90 5.89
CA GLY A 31 -16.08 9.38 6.70
C GLY A 31 -15.73 8.01 7.31
N PRO A 32 -16.57 7.52 8.24
CA PRO A 32 -16.33 6.24 8.90
C PRO A 32 -16.36 5.08 7.90
N ILE A 33 -15.37 4.20 8.00
CA ILE A 33 -15.24 3.00 7.15
C ILE A 33 -14.64 1.88 8.01
N THR A 34 -15.05 0.64 7.79
CA THR A 34 -14.50 -0.53 8.48
C THR A 34 -13.31 -1.11 7.71
N LEU A 35 -12.45 -1.89 8.39
CA LEU A 35 -11.37 -2.61 7.71
C LEU A 35 -11.91 -3.52 6.60
N ASP A 36 -13.00 -4.27 6.84
CA ASP A 36 -13.62 -5.12 5.81
C ASP A 36 -14.02 -4.32 4.55
N GLN A 37 -14.47 -3.08 4.72
CA GLN A 37 -14.82 -2.21 3.58
C GLN A 37 -13.57 -1.70 2.85
N ILE A 38 -12.48 -1.42 3.57
CA ILE A 38 -11.18 -1.06 2.96
C ILE A 38 -10.65 -2.26 2.17
N GLU A 39 -10.67 -3.44 2.74
CA GLU A 39 -10.29 -4.71 2.13
C GLU A 39 -11.09 -5.00 0.85
N ALA A 40 -12.43 -4.84 0.92
CA ALA A 40 -13.31 -4.99 -0.24
C ALA A 40 -13.01 -3.99 -1.36
N ASN A 41 -12.64 -2.75 -1.03
CA ASN A 41 -12.20 -1.76 -2.00
C ASN A 41 -10.89 -2.19 -2.70
N TYR A 42 -9.92 -2.71 -1.94
CA TYR A 42 -8.67 -3.24 -2.48
C TYR A 42 -8.91 -4.44 -3.39
N ALA A 43 -9.72 -5.40 -2.95
CA ALA A 43 -10.10 -6.56 -3.75
C ALA A 43 -10.76 -6.15 -5.07
N SER A 44 -11.71 -5.20 -5.02
CA SER A 44 -12.39 -4.67 -6.22
C SER A 44 -11.43 -4.01 -7.20
N MET A 45 -10.46 -3.20 -6.71
CA MET A 45 -9.44 -2.59 -7.57
C MET A 45 -8.55 -3.65 -8.22
N ALA A 46 -8.15 -4.68 -7.47
CA ALA A 46 -7.33 -5.77 -8.01
C ALA A 46 -8.08 -6.61 -9.05
N GLU A 47 -9.34 -6.92 -8.81
CA GLU A 47 -10.20 -7.64 -9.76
C GLU A 47 -10.38 -6.85 -11.07
N LEU A 48 -10.65 -5.54 -10.96
CA LEU A 48 -10.75 -4.66 -12.13
C LEU A 48 -9.43 -4.61 -12.90
N ALA A 49 -8.29 -4.47 -12.22
CA ALA A 49 -6.98 -4.47 -12.86
C ALA A 49 -6.70 -5.79 -13.59
N ARG A 50 -6.92 -6.92 -12.96
CA ARG A 50 -6.72 -8.25 -13.56
C ARG A 50 -7.63 -8.50 -14.75
N ALA A 51 -8.90 -8.07 -14.68
CA ALA A 51 -9.83 -8.17 -15.83
C ALA A 51 -9.33 -7.40 -17.06
N HIS A 52 -8.53 -6.35 -16.85
CA HIS A 52 -7.88 -5.57 -17.90
C HIS A 52 -6.39 -5.96 -18.13
N LYS A 53 -5.96 -7.12 -17.63
CA LYS A 53 -4.58 -7.66 -17.78
C LYS A 53 -3.48 -6.77 -17.18
N ILE A 54 -3.84 -5.92 -16.21
CA ILE A 54 -2.92 -5.09 -15.46
C ILE A 54 -2.43 -5.88 -14.25
N ARG A 55 -1.12 -5.99 -14.07
CA ARG A 55 -0.52 -6.63 -12.90
C ARG A 55 -0.66 -5.73 -11.67
N VAL A 56 -0.94 -6.35 -10.53
CA VAL A 56 -1.20 -5.65 -9.28
C VAL A 56 -0.05 -5.82 -8.31
N VAL A 57 0.38 -4.70 -7.72
CA VAL A 57 1.29 -4.65 -6.59
C VAL A 57 0.56 -3.94 -5.46
N PHE A 58 0.29 -4.64 -4.35
CA PHE A 58 -0.18 -3.99 -3.13
C PHE A 58 1.02 -3.62 -2.27
N SER A 59 1.15 -2.34 -1.98
CA SER A 59 2.11 -1.92 -0.97
C SER A 59 1.45 -1.82 0.39
N THR A 60 2.19 -2.20 1.42
CA THR A 60 1.74 -2.02 2.81
C THR A 60 1.47 -0.56 3.12
N VAL A 61 0.49 -0.31 3.97
CA VAL A 61 0.37 0.96 4.68
C VAL A 61 1.63 1.13 5.52
N THR A 62 2.29 2.29 5.41
CA THR A 62 3.50 2.60 6.16
C THR A 62 3.21 2.75 7.66
N PRO A 63 4.19 2.51 8.55
CA PRO A 63 4.01 2.81 9.96
C PRO A 63 3.81 4.31 10.18
N VAL A 64 3.28 4.67 11.33
CA VAL A 64 3.05 6.06 11.77
C VAL A 64 3.77 6.30 13.10
N ASN A 65 4.01 7.55 13.47
CA ASN A 65 4.64 7.90 14.74
C ASN A 65 4.13 9.25 15.26
N GLY A 66 3.88 9.36 16.56
CA GLY A 66 3.37 10.56 17.24
C GLY A 66 4.45 11.48 17.84
N TYR A 67 5.69 11.45 17.35
CA TYR A 67 6.85 12.10 18.01
C TYR A 67 6.92 13.63 17.85
N THR A 68 6.12 14.25 16.99
CA THR A 68 6.05 15.70 16.86
C THR A 68 4.71 16.22 17.34
N GLU A 69 4.65 17.51 17.70
CA GLU A 69 3.38 18.15 18.06
C GLU A 69 2.36 18.04 16.92
N LYS A 70 2.79 18.24 15.69
CA LYS A 70 1.95 18.07 14.50
C LYS A 70 1.51 16.62 14.32
N ALA A 71 2.40 15.65 14.52
CA ALA A 71 2.08 14.23 14.42
C ALA A 71 0.99 13.80 15.42
N GLN A 72 0.95 14.41 16.61
CA GLN A 72 -0.06 14.11 17.62
C GLN A 72 -1.49 14.48 17.17
N THR A 73 -1.65 15.27 16.13
CA THR A 73 -2.96 15.60 15.57
C THR A 73 -3.54 14.47 14.71
N TYR A 74 -2.72 13.63 14.09
CA TYR A 74 -3.18 12.53 13.22
C TYR A 74 -2.78 11.13 13.67
N PHE A 75 -1.79 10.99 14.52
CA PHE A 75 -1.40 9.68 15.05
C PHE A 75 -2.55 8.94 15.77
N PRO A 76 -3.36 9.60 16.64
CA PRO A 76 -4.50 8.94 17.30
C PRO A 76 -5.59 8.45 16.34
N LEU A 77 -5.64 9.00 15.12
CA LEU A 77 -6.62 8.62 14.09
C LEU A 77 -6.14 7.43 13.23
N ARG A 78 -4.90 7.00 13.41
CA ARG A 78 -4.26 5.93 12.61
C ARG A 78 -3.77 4.83 13.53
N SER A 79 -4.68 3.97 13.93
CA SER A 79 -4.39 2.84 14.80
C SER A 79 -3.26 1.97 14.23
N PRO A 80 -2.10 1.84 14.91
CA PRO A 80 -1.04 0.94 14.47
C PRO A 80 -1.54 -0.51 14.33
N GLN A 81 -2.49 -0.91 15.16
CA GLN A 81 -3.09 -2.23 15.10
C GLN A 81 -3.90 -2.44 13.80
N GLU A 82 -4.76 -1.48 13.43
CA GLU A 82 -5.53 -1.57 12.18
C GLU A 82 -4.62 -1.54 10.95
N ILE A 83 -3.52 -0.78 10.99
CA ILE A 83 -2.48 -0.81 9.94
C ILE A 83 -1.89 -2.22 9.81
N LEU A 84 -1.52 -2.87 10.92
CA LEU A 84 -0.98 -4.22 10.91
C LEU A 84 -1.99 -5.27 10.43
N GLU A 85 -3.25 -5.13 10.82
CA GLU A 85 -4.34 -6.02 10.38
C GLU A 85 -4.56 -5.91 8.87
N LEU A 86 -4.67 -4.69 8.33
CA LEU A 86 -4.80 -4.45 6.90
C LEU A 86 -3.58 -4.96 6.11
N ASN A 87 -2.36 -4.71 6.60
CA ASN A 87 -1.13 -5.21 5.96
C ASN A 87 -1.07 -6.75 5.95
N ARG A 88 -1.53 -7.40 7.02
CA ARG A 88 -1.64 -8.86 7.08
C ARG A 88 -2.65 -9.39 6.07
N TRP A 89 -3.81 -8.74 5.97
CA TRP A 89 -4.80 -9.09 4.96
C TRP A 89 -4.23 -8.94 3.54
N MET A 90 -3.56 -7.82 3.22
CA MET A 90 -2.91 -7.59 1.92
C MET A 90 -1.92 -8.71 1.57
N LYS A 91 -1.11 -9.14 2.55
CA LYS A 91 -0.15 -10.24 2.35
C LYS A 91 -0.85 -11.55 1.98
N ASN A 92 -1.91 -11.89 2.69
CA ASN A 92 -2.69 -13.10 2.43
C ASN A 92 -3.41 -13.01 1.08
N TYR A 93 -4.04 -11.87 0.79
CA TYR A 93 -4.77 -11.64 -0.45
C TYR A 93 -3.86 -11.74 -1.67
N THR A 94 -2.71 -11.07 -1.65
CA THR A 94 -1.76 -11.10 -2.77
C THR A 94 -1.21 -12.51 -2.99
N SER A 95 -0.89 -13.24 -1.92
CA SER A 95 -0.43 -14.63 -2.00
C SER A 95 -1.48 -15.55 -2.63
N ALA A 96 -2.76 -15.38 -2.25
CA ALA A 96 -3.85 -16.21 -2.76
C ALA A 96 -4.19 -15.92 -4.23
N ASN A 97 -3.94 -14.70 -4.72
CA ASN A 97 -4.34 -14.24 -6.05
C ASN A 97 -3.18 -14.12 -7.05
N GLY A 98 -1.94 -14.41 -6.64
CA GLY A 98 -0.76 -14.28 -7.49
C GLY A 98 -0.37 -12.83 -7.79
N ASP A 99 -0.81 -11.90 -6.96
CA ASP A 99 -0.42 -10.50 -6.97
C ASP A 99 0.90 -10.29 -6.21
N ILE A 100 1.53 -9.13 -6.34
CA ILE A 100 2.80 -8.84 -5.67
C ILE A 100 2.55 -8.08 -4.36
N TYR A 101 3.17 -8.55 -3.29
CA TYR A 101 3.21 -7.86 -2.00
C TYR A 101 4.49 -7.02 -1.89
N LEU A 102 4.34 -5.72 -1.65
CA LEU A 102 5.43 -4.76 -1.50
C LEU A 102 5.46 -4.26 -0.07
N ASP A 103 6.47 -4.68 0.69
CA ASP A 103 6.57 -4.37 2.11
C ASP A 103 7.39 -3.11 2.37
N TYR A 104 6.71 -1.96 2.47
CA TYR A 104 7.30 -0.72 2.96
C TYR A 104 7.31 -0.66 4.49
N PHE A 105 6.31 -1.30 5.15
CA PHE A 105 6.16 -1.24 6.59
C PHE A 105 7.42 -1.75 7.30
N ASP A 106 7.85 -2.96 6.97
CA ASP A 106 9.01 -3.61 7.59
C ASP A 106 10.31 -2.81 7.38
N ALA A 107 10.48 -2.20 6.22
CA ALA A 107 11.65 -1.38 5.92
C ALA A 107 11.70 -0.05 6.71
N MET A 108 10.53 0.46 7.13
CA MET A 108 10.38 1.81 7.70
C MET A 108 10.05 1.81 9.19
N VAL A 109 9.67 0.67 9.77
CA VAL A 109 9.31 0.53 11.19
C VAL A 109 10.56 0.44 12.06
N ASP A 110 10.54 1.08 13.24
CA ASP A 110 11.56 0.93 14.29
C ASP A 110 11.27 -0.26 15.22
N ASP A 111 12.13 -0.48 16.20
CA ASP A 111 12.01 -1.60 17.15
C ASP A 111 10.80 -1.47 18.09
N ASP A 112 10.23 -0.27 18.22
CA ASP A 112 9.04 0.01 19.02
C ASP A 112 7.73 -0.13 18.20
N GLY A 113 7.82 -0.43 16.90
CA GLY A 113 6.67 -0.61 16.01
C GLY A 113 6.16 0.67 15.36
N PHE A 114 6.93 1.76 15.41
CA PHE A 114 6.56 3.06 14.86
C PHE A 114 7.42 3.46 13.66
N LEU A 115 6.99 4.47 12.92
CA LEU A 115 7.78 5.02 11.83
C LEU A 115 9.09 5.61 12.34
N LYS A 116 10.22 5.15 11.76
CA LYS A 116 11.55 5.69 12.06
C LYS A 116 11.58 7.21 11.88
N ARG A 117 12.00 7.94 12.91
CA ARG A 117 12.05 9.41 12.92
C ARG A 117 12.88 10.00 11.78
N THR A 118 13.92 9.30 11.34
CA THR A 118 14.79 9.73 10.24
C THR A 118 14.13 9.67 8.87
N LEU A 119 13.00 8.97 8.75
CA LEU A 119 12.31 8.73 7.47
C LEU A 119 11.10 9.63 7.25
N SER A 120 10.77 10.51 8.20
CA SER A 120 9.62 11.41 8.14
C SER A 120 9.89 12.66 8.96
N GLU A 121 9.36 13.81 8.53
CA GLU A 121 9.41 15.06 9.30
C GLU A 121 8.19 15.21 10.24
N ASP A 122 7.09 14.56 9.89
CA ASP A 122 5.81 14.75 10.59
C ASP A 122 5.21 13.45 11.16
N GLY A 123 5.96 12.35 11.10
CA GLY A 123 5.52 11.06 11.64
C GLY A 123 4.50 10.31 10.77
N LEU A 124 4.21 10.81 9.57
CA LEU A 124 3.25 10.22 8.65
C LEU A 124 3.79 10.14 7.20
N HIS A 125 4.23 11.26 6.66
CA HIS A 125 4.65 11.35 5.26
C HIS A 125 6.15 11.06 5.15
N PRO A 126 6.58 10.16 4.25
CA PRO A 126 8.00 9.93 4.00
C PRO A 126 8.70 11.21 3.53
N ASN A 127 9.87 11.49 4.10
CA ASN A 127 10.78 12.51 3.60
C ASN A 127 11.72 11.92 2.53
N ASP A 128 12.70 12.68 2.06
CA ASP A 128 13.67 12.24 1.04
C ASP A 128 14.40 10.94 1.44
N ALA A 129 14.73 10.77 2.73
CA ALA A 129 15.33 9.54 3.23
C ALA A 129 14.35 8.37 3.20
N GLY A 130 13.09 8.61 3.55
CA GLY A 130 12.00 7.63 3.44
C GLY A 130 11.80 7.18 1.99
N TYR A 131 11.73 8.10 1.04
CA TYR A 131 11.62 7.74 -0.38
C TYR A 131 12.85 6.99 -0.92
N LYS A 132 14.06 7.28 -0.42
CA LYS A 132 15.27 6.51 -0.77
C LYS A 132 15.21 5.06 -0.29
N VAL A 133 14.50 4.78 0.82
CA VAL A 133 14.22 3.41 1.28
C VAL A 133 13.14 2.76 0.41
N MET A 134 12.08 3.48 0.06
CA MET A 134 10.94 2.95 -0.68
C MET A 134 11.26 2.64 -2.14
N ALA A 135 12.01 3.51 -2.82
CA ALA A 135 12.23 3.43 -4.26
C ALA A 135 12.85 2.10 -4.75
N PRO A 136 13.92 1.54 -4.15
CA PRO A 136 14.46 0.25 -4.58
C PRO A 136 13.49 -0.91 -4.37
N LEU A 137 12.66 -0.86 -3.33
CA LEU A 137 11.63 -1.86 -3.07
C LEU A 137 10.52 -1.82 -4.12
N ALA A 138 10.08 -0.61 -4.50
CA ALA A 138 9.11 -0.41 -5.57
C ALA A 138 9.64 -0.94 -6.91
N ASN A 139 10.87 -0.58 -7.27
CA ASN A 139 11.50 -1.05 -8.50
C ASN A 139 11.54 -2.57 -8.57
N LYS A 140 11.99 -3.23 -7.49
CA LYS A 140 12.03 -4.69 -7.41
C LYS A 140 10.64 -5.32 -7.57
N ALA A 141 9.61 -4.77 -6.92
CA ALA A 141 8.24 -5.27 -7.03
C ALA A 141 7.67 -5.09 -8.44
N ILE A 142 7.95 -3.95 -9.10
CA ILE A 142 7.53 -3.68 -10.48
C ILE A 142 8.24 -4.64 -11.45
N GLU A 143 9.55 -4.82 -11.32
CA GLU A 143 10.32 -5.78 -12.13
C GLU A 143 9.78 -7.21 -11.96
N GLN A 144 9.47 -7.63 -10.75
CA GLN A 144 8.85 -8.92 -10.46
C GLN A 144 7.48 -9.04 -11.15
N ALA A 145 6.63 -8.02 -11.06
CA ALA A 145 5.33 -8.00 -11.73
C ALA A 145 5.48 -8.09 -13.25
N LEU A 146 6.45 -7.40 -13.83
CA LEU A 146 6.73 -7.44 -15.27
C LEU A 146 7.34 -8.78 -15.73
N GLY A 147 8.22 -9.38 -14.93
CA GLY A 147 8.89 -10.67 -15.23
C GLY A 147 7.95 -11.88 -15.14
N ALA A 148 6.90 -11.81 -14.33
CA ALA A 148 5.89 -12.86 -14.24
C ALA A 148 5.11 -13.08 -15.57
N SER A 149 5.18 -12.12 -16.50
CA SER A 149 4.55 -12.21 -17.83
C SER A 149 5.26 -13.17 -18.80
N GLY A 150 6.54 -13.54 -18.54
CA GLY A 150 7.32 -14.40 -19.41
C GLY A 150 7.12 -15.90 -19.19
N LYS A 151 6.45 -16.32 -18.13
CA LYS A 151 6.26 -17.75 -17.80
C LYS A 151 4.89 -18.32 -18.18
N ALA A 152 3.94 -17.47 -18.60
CA ALA A 152 2.56 -17.88 -18.90
C ALA A 152 2.33 -18.22 -20.39
N VAL A 153 3.35 -18.21 -21.27
CA VAL A 153 3.22 -18.46 -22.72
C VAL A 153 3.91 -19.76 -23.16
N ALA A 154 4.34 -20.61 -22.23
CA ALA A 154 4.95 -21.90 -22.54
C ALA A 154 4.15 -23.06 -21.92
N GLN A 155 2.89 -23.26 -22.36
CA GLN A 155 2.14 -24.53 -22.29
C GLN A 155 1.16 -24.59 -23.44
#